data_1b654ca16e340b965b43b96661a0cb76
#
_entry.id   1b654ca16e340b965b43b96661a0cb76
#
_cell.length_a   1.000
_cell.length_b   1.000
_cell.length_c   1.000
_cell.angle_alpha   90.00
_cell.angle_beta   90.00
_cell.angle_gamma   90.00
#
_symmetry.space_group_name_H-M   'P 1'
#
loop_
_entity.id
_entity.type
_entity.pdbx_description
1 polymer ?
#
loop_
_entity_poly.entity_id
_entity_poly.type
_entity_poly.pdbx_seq_one_letter_code
_entity_poly.pdbx_strand_id
1 'polypeptide(L)'
;MDVAAGSRALRASLSTDDHQTVTASVPERIQLFAVSATSPVRWRLLSGNNRELGRGLGSFLDAEECRIAIKELQSDMGGMLSRVRPVPPNAWTWELRRGGVPIAVSGHAFDRLIRCERGLAHFVERLGVAPIAETVMASDARRWMRGAR
;
A
#
# COMPACT_ATOMS: atom_id res chain seq x y z
N MET A 1 31.64 -30.04 -13.85
CA MET A 1 30.97 -30.36 -14.15
C MET A 1 29.79 -30.57 -13.63
N ASP A 2 29.59 -30.92 -12.89
CA ASP A 2 28.50 -31.11 -12.34
C ASP A 2 27.87 -30.00 -11.90
N VAL A 3 28.47 -29.17 -11.78
CA VAL A 3 27.93 -28.01 -11.47
C VAL A 3 26.82 -27.73 -12.33
N ALA A 4 26.94 -28.06 -13.46
CA ALA A 4 25.90 -27.84 -14.32
C ALA A 4 24.69 -28.51 -13.86
N ALA A 5 24.89 -29.53 -13.30
CA ALA A 5 23.78 -30.25 -12.84
C ALA A 5 23.01 -29.43 -11.88
N GLY A 6 23.68 -28.87 -11.03
CA GLY A 6 22.95 -28.15 -10.06
C GLY A 6 22.19 -27.03 -10.65
N SER A 7 22.82 -26.40 -11.51
CA SER A 7 22.09 -25.28 -12.02
C SER A 7 20.87 -25.69 -12.71
N ARG A 8 20.93 -26.81 -13.37
CA ARG A 8 19.81 -27.14 -14.02
C ARG A 8 18.71 -27.43 -13.14
N ALA A 9 18.97 -27.97 -12.10
CA ALA A 9 17.93 -28.29 -11.24
C ALA A 9 17.20 -27.09 -10.84
N LEU A 10 17.87 -26.11 -10.48
CA LEU A 10 17.14 -25.06 -10.04
C LEU A 10 16.36 -24.44 -11.09
N ARG A 11 16.83 -24.38 -12.22
CA ARG A 11 16.09 -23.78 -13.15
C ARG A 11 14.87 -24.50 -13.42
N ALA A 12 14.91 -25.70 -13.40
CA ALA A 12 13.75 -26.43 -13.69
C ALA A 12 12.70 -26.19 -12.70
N SER A 13 13.06 -26.17 -11.51
CA SER A 13 12.01 -26.06 -10.58
C SER A 13 11.31 -24.82 -10.72
N LEU A 14 11.99 -23.78 -10.87
CA LEU A 14 11.23 -22.64 -10.90
C LEU A 14 10.47 -22.53 -12.11
N SER A 15 10.84 -23.11 -13.08
CA SER A 15 10.06 -22.88 -14.24
C SER A 15 8.74 -23.49 -14.12
N THR A 16 8.57 -24.48 -13.40
CA THR A 16 7.31 -25.09 -13.49
C THR A 16 6.33 -24.46 -12.66
N ASP A 17 6.53 -24.46 -11.45
CA ASP A 17 5.47 -24.07 -10.73
C ASP A 17 5.31 -22.70 -10.62
N ASP A 18 6.28 -22.12 -10.66
CA ASP A 18 6.09 -20.83 -10.39
C ASP A 18 5.30 -20.11 -11.32
N HIS A 19 5.14 -20.55 -12.47
CA HIS A 19 4.46 -19.68 -13.27
C HIS A 19 3.08 -19.51 -12.96
N GLN A 20 2.45 -20.42 -12.43
CA GLN A 20 1.12 -20.15 -12.21
C GLN A 20 0.98 -19.19 -11.13
N THR A 21 1.74 -19.24 -10.16
CA THR A 21 1.54 -18.32 -9.12
C THR A 21 1.85 -16.98 -9.62
N VAL A 22 2.78 -16.87 -10.42
CA VAL A 22 3.10 -15.59 -10.87
C VAL A 22 2.03 -14.97 -11.65
N THR A 23 1.41 -15.70 -12.47
CA THR A 23 0.38 -15.11 -13.26
C THR A 23 -0.75 -14.68 -12.41
N ALA A 24 -0.98 -15.33 -11.34
CA ALA A 24 -2.12 -14.98 -10.56
C ALA A 24 -1.84 -13.84 -9.64
N SER A 25 -0.62 -13.56 -9.31
CA SER A 25 -0.39 -12.62 -8.29
C SER A 25 0.23 -11.34 -8.78
N VAL A 26 -0.29 -10.24 -8.33
CA VAL A 26 0.23 -8.93 -8.57
C VAL A 26 0.76 -8.45 -7.25
N PRO A 27 1.95 -7.89 -7.19
CA PRO A 27 2.50 -7.48 -5.90
C PRO A 27 1.78 -6.29 -5.32
N GLU A 28 1.92 -6.08 -4.05
CA GLU A 28 1.44 -4.87 -3.43
C GLU A 28 2.10 -3.69 -4.11
N ARG A 29 1.36 -2.64 -4.27
CA ARG A 29 1.88 -1.47 -4.95
C ARG A 29 1.21 -0.21 -4.47
N ILE A 30 1.89 0.91 -4.60
CA ILE A 30 1.32 2.20 -4.27
C ILE A 30 0.71 2.76 -5.55
N GLN A 31 -0.57 3.02 -5.50
CA GLN A 31 -1.30 3.55 -6.65
C GLN A 31 -1.57 5.02 -6.44
N LEU A 32 -1.30 5.84 -7.44
CA LEU A 32 -1.65 7.24 -7.41
C LEU A 32 -3.01 7.38 -8.09
N PHE A 33 -3.84 8.24 -7.56
CA PHE A 33 -5.16 8.43 -8.16
C PHE A 33 -5.61 9.87 -8.03
N ALA A 34 -6.48 10.28 -8.93
CA ALA A 34 -7.06 11.61 -8.95
C ALA A 34 -8.43 11.54 -9.56
N VAL A 35 -9.31 12.46 -9.18
CA VAL A 35 -10.67 12.46 -9.71
C VAL A 35 -10.69 12.93 -11.15
N SER A 36 -9.84 13.87 -11.48
CA SER A 36 -9.75 14.37 -12.85
C SER A 36 -8.33 14.82 -13.11
N ALA A 37 -8.05 15.22 -14.33
CA ALA A 37 -6.70 15.65 -14.69
C ALA A 37 -6.28 16.90 -13.94
N THR A 38 -7.22 17.71 -13.48
CA THR A 38 -6.87 18.92 -12.77
C THR A 38 -7.05 18.80 -11.28
N SER A 39 -7.45 17.63 -10.79
CA SER A 39 -7.65 17.42 -9.36
C SER A 39 -6.34 17.08 -8.68
N PRO A 40 -6.25 17.29 -7.37
CA PRO A 40 -5.05 16.87 -6.65
C PRO A 40 -4.83 15.37 -6.73
N VAL A 41 -3.59 14.97 -6.65
CA VAL A 41 -3.21 13.56 -6.70
C VAL A 41 -3.08 13.03 -5.29
N ARG A 42 -3.55 11.80 -5.07
CA ARG A 42 -3.47 11.12 -3.78
C ARG A 42 -2.91 9.73 -4.00
N TRP A 43 -2.59 9.04 -2.93
CA TRP A 43 -2.02 7.70 -3.07
C TRP A 43 -2.66 6.72 -2.08
N ARG A 44 -2.60 5.46 -2.43
CA ARG A 44 -3.04 4.38 -1.56
C ARG A 44 -2.18 3.15 -1.82
N LEU A 45 -2.10 2.27 -0.85
CA LEU A 45 -1.37 1.03 -1.00
C LEU A 45 -2.39 -0.08 -1.25
N LEU A 46 -2.21 -0.79 -2.35
CA LEU A 46 -3.11 -1.87 -2.73
C LEU A 46 -2.43 -3.21 -2.59
N SER A 47 -3.20 -4.22 -2.19
CA SER A 47 -2.69 -5.57 -2.17
C SER A 47 -2.72 -6.17 -3.57
N GLY A 48 -2.20 -7.35 -3.71
CA GLY A 48 -2.16 -8.01 -4.99
C GLY A 48 -3.52 -8.24 -5.61
N ASN A 49 -4.58 -8.33 -4.79
CA ASN A 49 -5.92 -8.51 -5.32
C ASN A 49 -6.70 -7.19 -5.29
N ASN A 50 -5.99 -6.08 -5.35
CA ASN A 50 -6.58 -4.75 -5.47
C ASN A 50 -7.37 -4.29 -4.25
N ARG A 51 -7.12 -4.85 -3.10
CA ARG A 51 -7.77 -4.36 -1.90
C ARG A 51 -6.95 -3.23 -1.31
N GLU A 52 -7.61 -2.19 -0.86
CA GLU A 52 -6.91 -1.06 -0.28
C GLU A 52 -6.45 -1.40 1.13
N LEU A 53 -5.16 -1.42 1.34
CA LEU A 53 -4.59 -1.71 2.66
C LEU A 53 -4.53 -0.45 3.52
N GLY A 54 -4.36 0.68 2.90
CA GLY A 54 -4.34 1.96 3.56
C GLY A 54 -4.13 3.05 2.54
N ARG A 55 -4.32 4.29 2.96
CA ARG A 55 -4.21 5.41 2.05
C ARG A 55 -3.46 6.56 2.69
N GLY A 56 -2.80 7.35 1.87
CA GLY A 56 -2.14 8.54 2.35
C GLY A 56 -3.14 9.64 2.61
N LEU A 57 -2.85 10.45 3.61
CA LEU A 57 -3.63 11.64 3.88
C LEU A 57 -2.96 12.79 3.15
N GLY A 58 -3.74 13.79 2.82
CA GLY A 58 -3.21 14.92 2.08
C GLY A 58 -3.28 14.69 0.59
N SER A 59 -2.89 15.68 -0.16
CA SER A 59 -2.94 15.63 -1.61
C SER A 59 -1.77 16.42 -2.18
N PHE A 60 -1.48 16.19 -3.45
CA PHE A 60 -0.33 16.79 -4.11
C PHE A 60 -0.78 17.40 -5.42
N LEU A 61 -0.03 18.39 -5.89
CA LEU A 61 -0.41 19.09 -7.11
C LEU A 61 -0.31 18.18 -8.33
N ASP A 62 0.66 17.31 -8.37
CA ASP A 62 0.80 16.43 -9.51
C ASP A 62 1.45 15.12 -9.09
N ALA A 63 1.58 14.21 -10.03
CA ALA A 63 2.12 12.89 -9.74
C ALA A 63 3.57 12.93 -9.31
N GLU A 64 4.34 13.84 -9.87
CA GLU A 64 5.75 13.90 -9.53
C GLU A 64 5.93 14.32 -8.07
N GLU A 65 5.19 15.31 -7.63
CA GLU A 65 5.27 15.74 -6.26
C GLU A 65 4.83 14.63 -5.32
N CYS A 66 3.80 13.90 -5.71
CA CYS A 66 3.31 12.79 -4.92
C CYS A 66 4.37 11.68 -4.81
N ARG A 67 5.02 11.35 -5.91
CA ARG A 67 6.05 10.32 -5.90
C ARG A 67 7.23 10.70 -5.04
N ILE A 68 7.63 11.96 -5.09
CA ILE A 68 8.74 12.42 -4.26
C ILE A 68 8.38 12.28 -2.79
N ALA A 69 7.16 12.67 -2.43
CA ALA A 69 6.73 12.57 -1.04
C ALA A 69 6.69 11.13 -0.58
N ILE A 70 6.21 10.22 -1.43
CA ILE A 70 6.17 8.81 -1.07
C ILE A 70 7.58 8.27 -0.87
N LYS A 71 8.50 8.63 -1.73
CA LYS A 71 9.86 8.15 -1.58
C LYS A 71 10.51 8.66 -0.31
N GLU A 72 10.16 9.87 0.10
CA GLU A 72 10.66 10.37 1.36
C GLU A 72 10.10 9.56 2.52
N LEU A 73 8.84 9.19 2.46
CA LEU A 73 8.27 8.37 3.51
C LEU A 73 8.96 7.01 3.54
N GLN A 74 9.18 6.42 2.38
CA GLN A 74 9.84 5.12 2.32
C GLN A 74 11.24 5.14 2.89
N SER A 75 11.91 6.27 2.79
CA SER A 75 13.26 6.37 3.32
C SER A 75 13.27 6.68 4.81
N ASP A 76 12.14 6.96 5.41
CA ASP A 76 12.07 7.35 6.80
C ASP A 76 11.09 6.50 7.59
N MET A 77 10.97 5.23 7.23
CA MET A 77 9.99 4.38 7.91
C MET A 77 10.28 4.21 9.40
N GLY A 78 11.55 4.32 9.77
CA GLY A 78 11.88 4.20 11.19
C GLY A 78 11.40 5.36 12.04
N GLY A 79 11.06 6.46 11.43
CA GLY A 79 10.56 7.61 12.18
C GLY A 79 9.06 7.67 12.30
N MET A 80 8.36 6.63 11.84
CA MET A 80 6.92 6.63 11.90
C MET A 80 6.42 6.10 13.21
N LEU A 81 5.30 6.63 13.67
CA LEU A 81 4.61 6.13 14.84
C LEU A 81 3.24 5.64 14.42
N SER A 82 2.85 4.51 14.91
CA SER A 82 1.57 3.93 14.56
C SER A 82 0.63 3.98 15.75
N ARG A 83 -0.65 4.05 15.48
CA ARG A 83 -1.66 4.18 16.50
C ARG A 83 -2.93 3.49 16.08
N VAL A 84 -3.48 2.68 16.96
CA VAL A 84 -4.75 2.02 16.72
C VAL A 84 -5.81 2.79 17.52
N ARG A 85 -6.95 3.03 16.91
CA ARG A 85 -7.99 3.82 17.51
C ARG A 85 -9.33 3.11 17.45
N PRO A 86 -10.11 3.14 18.51
CA PRO A 86 -11.42 2.54 18.48
C PRO A 86 -12.39 3.42 17.68
N VAL A 87 -13.33 2.77 17.01
CA VAL A 87 -14.40 3.44 16.30
C VAL A 87 -15.69 2.84 16.84
N PRO A 88 -16.47 3.58 17.61
CA PRO A 88 -17.69 3.00 18.17
C PRO A 88 -18.62 2.58 17.06
N PRO A 89 -19.44 1.56 17.29
CA PRO A 89 -19.51 0.85 18.58
C PRO A 89 -18.53 -0.28 18.71
N ASN A 90 -18.12 -0.92 17.65
CA ASN A 90 -17.31 -2.12 17.75
C ASN A 90 -16.27 -2.25 16.65
N ALA A 91 -15.63 -1.19 16.31
CA ALA A 91 -14.65 -1.24 15.21
C ALA A 91 -13.34 -0.58 15.61
N TRP A 92 -12.33 -0.80 14.80
CA TRP A 92 -10.99 -0.30 15.05
C TRP A 92 -10.40 0.21 13.73
N THR A 93 -9.63 1.29 13.80
CA THR A 93 -8.87 1.79 12.65
C THR A 93 -7.47 2.09 13.12
N TRP A 94 -6.57 2.29 12.18
CA TRP A 94 -5.21 2.67 12.54
C TRP A 94 -4.80 3.92 11.77
N GLU A 95 -3.79 4.57 12.32
CA GLU A 95 -3.26 5.78 11.74
C GLU A 95 -1.74 5.72 11.87
N LEU A 96 -1.04 6.23 10.86
CA LEU A 96 0.41 6.30 10.86
C LEU A 96 0.78 7.77 10.90
N ARG A 97 1.71 8.13 11.76
CA ARG A 97 2.09 9.52 11.96
C ARG A 97 3.59 9.69 11.78
N ARG A 98 3.98 10.85 11.34
CA ARG A 98 5.37 11.19 11.17
C ARG A 98 5.57 12.59 11.72
N GLY A 99 6.41 12.74 12.72
CA GLY A 99 6.64 14.04 13.32
C GLY A 99 5.38 14.66 13.89
N GLY A 100 4.48 13.84 14.42
CA GLY A 100 3.25 14.35 14.99
C GLY A 100 2.13 14.61 13.99
N VAL A 101 2.38 14.39 12.71
CA VAL A 101 1.40 14.66 11.67
C VAL A 101 0.87 13.34 11.12
N PRO A 102 -0.44 13.15 11.06
CA PRO A 102 -0.98 11.93 10.46
C PRO A 102 -0.66 11.90 8.97
N ILE A 103 -0.15 10.78 8.48
CA ILE A 103 0.20 10.68 7.08
C ILE A 103 -0.53 9.58 6.35
N ALA A 104 -1.08 8.61 7.06
CA ALA A 104 -1.81 7.52 6.43
C ALA A 104 -2.80 6.92 7.41
N VAL A 105 -3.85 6.31 6.88
CA VAL A 105 -4.88 5.68 7.70
C VAL A 105 -5.27 4.37 7.06
N SER A 106 -5.96 3.52 7.82
CA SER A 106 -6.41 2.24 7.31
C SER A 106 -7.45 2.44 6.22
N GLY A 107 -7.51 1.49 5.30
CA GLY A 107 -8.46 1.58 4.20
C GLY A 107 -9.87 1.25 4.61
N HIS A 108 -10.05 0.64 5.78
CA HIS A 108 -11.37 0.30 6.27
C HIS A 108 -11.27 0.10 7.77
N ALA A 109 -12.43 -0.05 8.43
CA ALA A 109 -12.47 -0.32 9.85
C ALA A 109 -12.44 -1.84 10.06
N PHE A 110 -11.81 -2.26 11.13
CA PHE A 110 -11.69 -3.68 11.45
C PHE A 110 -12.64 -4.02 12.58
N ASP A 111 -13.17 -5.23 12.54
CA ASP A 111 -14.12 -5.66 13.57
C ASP A 111 -13.43 -6.18 14.81
N ARG A 112 -12.12 -6.37 14.78
CA ARG A 112 -11.38 -6.87 15.94
C ARG A 112 -10.05 -6.15 16.05
N LEU A 113 -9.64 -5.88 17.27
CA LEU A 113 -8.40 -5.21 17.52
C LEU A 113 -7.22 -5.95 16.92
N ILE A 114 -7.17 -7.26 17.09
CA ILE A 114 -6.03 -8.02 16.59
C ILE A 114 -5.93 -7.94 15.07
N ARG A 115 -7.05 -7.86 14.38
CA ARG A 115 -7.01 -7.74 12.93
C ARG A 115 -6.52 -6.36 12.52
N CYS A 116 -6.91 -5.34 13.28
CA CYS A 116 -6.44 -4.00 12.99
C CYS A 116 -4.94 -3.91 13.21
N GLU A 117 -4.44 -4.51 14.27
CA GLU A 117 -3.01 -4.48 14.54
C GLU A 117 -2.23 -5.22 13.47
N ARG A 118 -2.75 -6.34 12.99
CA ARG A 118 -2.08 -7.06 11.92
C ARG A 118 -2.10 -6.29 10.61
N GLY A 119 -3.22 -5.64 10.33
CA GLY A 119 -3.31 -4.83 9.13
C GLY A 119 -2.36 -3.67 9.16
N LEU A 120 -2.20 -3.04 10.32
CA LEU A 120 -1.25 -1.95 10.46
C LEU A 120 0.18 -2.44 10.27
N ALA A 121 0.54 -3.55 10.88
CA ALA A 121 1.88 -4.09 10.73
C ALA A 121 2.17 -4.43 9.27
N HIS A 122 1.20 -5.01 8.60
CA HIS A 122 1.37 -5.36 7.20
C HIS A 122 1.51 -4.11 6.34
N PHE A 123 0.72 -3.10 6.62
CA PHE A 123 0.80 -1.85 5.86
C PHE A 123 2.18 -1.21 6.02
N VAL A 124 2.67 -1.12 7.24
CA VAL A 124 3.96 -0.50 7.50
C VAL A 124 5.07 -1.27 6.80
N GLU A 125 5.00 -2.60 6.89
CA GLU A 125 6.02 -3.41 6.26
C GLU A 125 6.01 -3.24 4.75
N ARG A 126 4.83 -3.25 4.14
CA ARG A 126 4.76 -3.16 2.69
C ARG A 126 4.97 -1.74 2.16
N LEU A 127 4.58 -0.74 2.93
CA LEU A 127 4.74 0.63 2.48
C LEU A 127 6.22 0.94 2.22
N GLY A 128 7.09 0.44 3.04
CA GLY A 128 8.51 0.75 2.91
C GLY A 128 9.17 0.16 1.67
N VAL A 129 8.55 -0.86 1.08
CA VAL A 129 9.18 -1.54 -0.06
C VAL A 129 8.30 -1.62 -1.30
N ALA A 130 7.06 -1.17 -1.23
CA ALA A 130 6.16 -1.31 -2.36
C ALA A 130 6.57 -0.41 -3.52
N PRO A 131 6.47 -0.90 -4.74
CA PRO A 131 6.76 -0.05 -5.90
C PRO A 131 5.65 0.97 -6.08
N ILE A 132 5.98 2.10 -6.65
CA ILE A 132 5.03 3.15 -6.94
C ILE A 132 4.61 3.00 -8.40
N ALA A 133 3.31 2.84 -8.64
CA ALA A 133 2.81 2.69 -9.99
C ALA A 133 3.06 3.98 -10.77
N GLU A 134 3.32 3.82 -12.05
CA GLU A 134 3.69 4.99 -12.84
C GLU A 134 2.48 5.75 -13.34
N THR A 135 1.35 5.10 -13.44
CA THR A 135 0.15 5.71 -13.99
C THR A 135 -0.73 6.23 -12.89
N VAL A 136 -1.30 7.42 -13.10
CA VAL A 136 -2.28 7.95 -12.18
C VAL A 136 -3.64 7.46 -12.63
N MET A 137 -4.36 6.82 -11.72
CA MET A 137 -5.67 6.26 -12.05
C MET A 137 -6.77 7.25 -11.79
N ALA A 138 -7.78 7.24 -12.65
CA ALA A 138 -8.97 8.04 -12.41
C ALA A 138 -9.77 7.42 -11.29
N SER A 139 -10.38 8.23 -10.47
CA SER A 139 -11.11 7.75 -9.32
C SER A 139 -12.49 8.37 -9.29
N ASP A 140 -13.46 7.57 -8.86
CA ASP A 140 -14.82 8.07 -8.72
C ASP A 140 -14.87 9.03 -7.53
N ALA A 141 -15.31 10.23 -7.76
CA ALA A 141 -15.35 11.21 -6.70
C ALA A 141 -16.21 10.76 -5.53
N ARG A 142 -17.33 10.13 -5.80
CA ARG A 142 -18.19 9.72 -4.72
C ARG A 142 -17.54 8.65 -3.88
N ARG A 143 -16.88 7.72 -4.52
CA ARG A 143 -16.20 6.67 -3.79
C ARG A 143 -15.10 7.27 -2.93
N TRP A 144 -14.37 8.25 -3.46
CA TRP A 144 -13.32 8.86 -2.70
C TRP A 144 -13.87 9.59 -1.48
N MET A 145 -14.96 10.27 -1.63
CA MET A 145 -15.53 11.00 -0.50
C MET A 145 -16.02 10.05 0.59
N ARG A 146 -16.57 8.92 0.21
CA ARG A 146 -16.98 7.96 1.22
C ARG A 146 -15.79 7.44 1.97
N GLY A 147 -14.69 7.22 1.28
CA GLY A 147 -13.51 6.72 1.94
C GLY A 147 -12.84 7.75 2.82
N ALA A 148 -13.06 9.00 2.56
CA ALA A 148 -12.44 10.05 3.36
C ALA A 148 -13.10 10.21 4.71
N ARG A 149 -14.30 9.68 4.89
CA ARG A 149 -14.95 9.77 6.18
C ARG A 149 -14.52 8.64 7.07
#